data_77de7637ee3dc9c8b60f33c6eed86d66
#
_entry.id   77de7637ee3dc9c8b60f33c6eed86d66
#
_cell.length_a   1.000
_cell.length_b   1.000
_cell.length_c   1.000
_cell.angle_alpha   90.00
_cell.angle_beta   90.00
_cell.angle_gamma   90.00
#
_symmetry.space_group_name_H-M   'P 1'
#
loop_
_entity.id
_entity.type
_entity.pdbx_description
1 polymer ?
#
loop_
_entity_poly.entity_id
_entity_poly.type
_entity_poly.pdbx_seq_one_letter_code
_entity_poly.pdbx_strand_id
1 'polypeptide(L)'
;MALRPLLSRAAAPGLLQARLRSSAPAPARARESAEMAPAGPLPLGPRLEHRQQEGPRRGPCPSAAISFQDHREAFRSKSSWELLRSLLVFRLCSYDLLVERNQELMHLCKKVFGQKLFEKMMKLTFYGQFVAGEDQESIKPLIRRNRAFGVGSVLDYSVEEDLTHEEAEKKEIESCTSEAEREGEGSREKKYQVQPGFGDRRGGVTCARTYFYADEAKCDQHMETFLGCIEASGGSSEDGFSAIKLTALGRPQFLLQFSEVLIKWRRFFHQLAADQGKIGVAAVEIELEVEKLQESLARLGIATKDESQHWFTGENIGNSGTVDLLDWNSLIDSRTKLSNLLLVPNLQTGHLEPLLSKFTEEEDRQMKRMLQRMDVLAKKALETGVRLMIDAEQTYFQPAISRLALEMQRKFNTERPTIFNTYQCYLKEAYDNVTADVELSRREDWYFGAKLVRGAYMHQERSRAAEVGYEDPINSTYEKTNEMYHRCLDYILEEIKLRHKANVMVASHNEDTVKFTLRRMNELGIHPSENKVYFGQLLGMCDPISFSLGQAGYPVYKYVPYGPVNEVLPYLSRRAQENRGIMKGVQRERQLIWAEFKRRLLTGNLFYSPSV
;
A
#
# COMPACT_ATOMS: atom_id res chain seq x y z
N MET A 1 4.79 31.00 -41.24
CA MET A 1 4.11 32.22 -40.81
C MET A 1 3.80 32.08 -39.32
N ALA A 2 4.51 32.85 -38.52
CA ALA A 2 4.51 32.77 -37.08
C ALA A 2 3.32 33.53 -36.49
N LEU A 3 2.67 32.97 -35.47
CA LEU A 3 1.83 33.71 -34.55
C LEU A 3 2.23 33.33 -33.11
N ARG A 4 2.96 34.24 -32.50
CA ARG A 4 3.16 34.30 -31.04
C ARG A 4 1.88 34.79 -30.39
N PRO A 5 1.47 34.25 -29.23
CA PRO A 5 0.47 34.88 -28.40
C PRO A 5 1.10 35.93 -27.47
N LEU A 6 0.48 37.07 -27.43
CA LEU A 6 0.71 38.20 -26.51
C LEU A 6 0.44 37.76 -25.07
N LEU A 7 1.47 37.88 -24.23
CA LEU A 7 1.34 37.86 -22.78
C LEU A 7 0.75 39.20 -22.33
N SER A 8 -0.54 39.23 -21.99
CA SER A 8 -1.18 40.31 -21.28
C SER A 8 -0.84 40.20 -19.79
N ARG A 9 -0.18 41.23 -19.28
CA ARG A 9 0.03 41.49 -17.85
C ARG A 9 -1.31 41.66 -17.15
N ALA A 10 -1.71 40.65 -16.35
CA ALA A 10 -2.67 40.86 -15.28
C ALA A 10 -1.90 41.06 -13.97
N ALA A 11 -2.06 42.20 -13.36
CA ALA A 11 -1.47 42.57 -12.08
C ALA A 11 -2.03 41.63 -10.99
N ALA A 12 -1.17 40.91 -10.33
CA ALA A 12 -1.50 40.13 -9.15
C ALA A 12 -1.75 41.08 -7.97
N PRO A 13 -2.84 40.92 -7.21
CA PRO A 13 -2.97 41.60 -5.91
C PRO A 13 -2.00 40.92 -4.94
N GLY A 14 -1.26 41.74 -4.21
CA GLY A 14 -0.20 41.34 -3.29
C GLY A 14 -0.65 40.27 -2.29
N LEU A 15 -0.02 39.14 -2.39
CA LEU A 15 -0.20 38.03 -1.48
C LEU A 15 1.11 37.77 -0.73
N LEU A 16 1.00 37.89 0.56
CA LEU A 16 1.87 37.32 1.60
C LEU A 16 3.39 37.49 1.41
N GLN A 17 3.95 38.53 1.95
CA GLN A 17 5.37 38.60 2.31
C GLN A 17 5.60 37.76 3.57
N ALA A 18 6.07 36.52 3.41
CA ALA A 18 6.60 35.75 4.52
C ALA A 18 7.95 36.33 4.95
N ARG A 19 8.05 36.79 6.18
CA ARG A 19 9.33 37.20 6.78
C ARG A 19 10.06 35.97 7.30
N LEU A 20 11.18 35.67 6.69
CA LEU A 20 12.18 34.76 7.24
C LEU A 20 12.73 35.31 8.55
N ARG A 21 12.51 34.68 9.67
CA ARG A 21 13.29 34.87 10.88
C ARG A 21 14.37 33.79 10.94
N SER A 22 15.59 34.19 10.62
CA SER A 22 16.81 33.46 10.93
C SER A 22 17.04 33.52 12.44
N SER A 23 16.96 32.43 13.14
CA SER A 23 17.41 32.31 14.53
C SER A 23 18.85 31.81 14.54
N ALA A 24 19.78 32.74 14.77
CA ALA A 24 21.15 32.41 15.13
C ALA A 24 21.23 32.01 16.62
N PRO A 25 22.08 31.06 17.01
CA PRO A 25 22.22 30.67 18.41
C PRO A 25 22.97 31.76 19.21
N ALA A 26 22.47 32.10 20.39
CA ALA A 26 23.09 33.03 21.34
C ALA A 26 24.27 32.35 22.08
N PRO A 27 25.32 33.11 22.41
CA PRO A 27 26.50 32.56 23.07
C PRO A 27 26.27 32.29 24.57
N ALA A 28 26.87 31.23 25.04
CA ALA A 28 26.91 30.82 26.43
C ALA A 28 27.58 31.90 27.35
N ARG A 29 26.87 32.34 28.37
CA ARG A 29 27.45 33.09 29.47
C ARG A 29 27.90 32.15 30.59
N ALA A 30 29.21 32.20 30.88
CA ALA A 30 29.81 31.66 32.07
C ALA A 30 29.21 32.31 33.33
N ARG A 31 28.96 31.54 34.36
CA ARG A 31 28.81 32.02 35.75
C ARG A 31 29.72 31.23 36.66
N GLU A 32 30.43 32.03 37.42
CA GLU A 32 31.45 31.71 38.40
C GLU A 32 30.96 30.85 39.57
N SER A 33 31.92 30.12 40.08
CA SER A 33 31.98 29.31 41.27
C SER A 33 31.65 30.07 42.57
N ALA A 34 30.92 29.40 43.46
CA ALA A 34 30.96 29.67 44.89
C ALA A 34 31.19 28.34 45.65
N GLU A 35 32.35 28.26 46.30
CA GLU A 35 32.74 27.23 47.26
C GLU A 35 31.85 27.25 48.51
N MET A 36 31.48 26.08 49.00
CA MET A 36 31.23 25.84 50.41
C MET A 36 31.61 24.41 50.83
N ALA A 37 32.37 24.30 51.90
CA ALA A 37 33.03 23.13 52.44
C ALA A 37 32.10 22.21 53.29
N PRO A 38 32.58 21.08 53.83
CA PRO A 38 31.87 19.81 53.89
C PRO A 38 31.19 19.50 55.21
N ALA A 39 30.11 18.74 55.18
CA ALA A 39 29.52 18.09 56.36
C ALA A 39 29.68 16.56 56.23
N GLY A 40 30.08 15.93 57.33
CA GLY A 40 30.52 14.57 57.46
C GLY A 40 29.43 13.48 57.36
N PRO A 41 29.81 12.21 57.44
CA PRO A 41 29.01 11.09 56.96
C PRO A 41 28.01 10.54 57.98
N LEU A 42 26.84 10.18 57.54
CA LEU A 42 25.87 9.35 58.26
C LEU A 42 25.83 7.92 57.68
N PRO A 43 25.44 6.90 58.46
CA PRO A 43 25.83 5.51 58.22
C PRO A 43 24.98 4.78 57.18
N LEU A 44 25.65 3.85 56.48
CA LEU A 44 25.18 2.94 55.47
C LEU A 44 24.13 1.95 56.00
N GLY A 45 22.91 2.00 55.41
CA GLY A 45 21.97 0.88 55.42
C GLY A 45 22.26 -0.07 54.24
N PRO A 46 21.79 -1.32 54.25
CA PRO A 46 22.25 -2.35 53.32
C PRO A 46 21.82 -2.07 51.86
N ARG A 47 22.79 -2.06 50.95
CA ARG A 47 22.65 -2.00 49.51
C ARG A 47 21.90 -3.24 49.01
N LEU A 48 20.67 -3.06 48.55
CA LEU A 48 20.04 -4.00 47.62
C LEU A 48 20.75 -3.88 46.26
N GLU A 49 21.55 -4.88 45.94
CA GLU A 49 22.10 -5.06 44.60
C GLU A 49 20.97 -5.29 43.62
N HIS A 50 20.62 -4.25 42.86
CA HIS A 50 19.88 -4.43 41.62
C HIS A 50 20.75 -5.22 40.64
N ARG A 51 20.57 -6.55 40.63
CA ARG A 51 20.99 -7.39 39.53
C ARG A 51 20.35 -6.82 38.26
N GLN A 52 21.12 -6.07 37.49
CA GLN A 52 20.80 -5.82 36.08
C GLN A 52 20.75 -7.20 35.44
N GLN A 53 19.52 -7.65 35.09
CA GLN A 53 19.35 -8.76 34.19
C GLN A 53 19.94 -8.31 32.85
N GLU A 54 21.17 -8.74 32.56
CA GLU A 54 21.70 -8.76 31.19
C GLU A 54 20.70 -9.57 30.38
N GLY A 55 19.95 -8.89 29.49
CA GLY A 55 19.15 -9.56 28.49
C GLY A 55 20.02 -10.53 27.69
N PRO A 56 19.47 -11.57 27.12
CA PRO A 56 20.23 -12.59 26.40
C PRO A 56 21.13 -11.90 25.37
N ARG A 57 22.46 -12.14 25.49
CA ARG A 57 23.47 -11.64 24.55
C ARG A 57 23.01 -12.04 23.15
N ARG A 58 22.60 -11.07 22.32
CA ARG A 58 22.24 -11.27 20.93
C ARG A 58 23.45 -11.87 20.23
N GLY A 59 23.34 -13.09 19.78
CA GLY A 59 24.35 -13.71 18.91
C GLY A 59 24.57 -12.82 17.67
N PRO A 60 25.72 -12.94 17.00
CA PRO A 60 25.94 -12.19 15.76
C PRO A 60 24.79 -12.47 14.79
N CYS A 61 24.34 -11.40 14.12
CA CYS A 61 23.35 -11.49 13.06
C CYS A 61 23.74 -12.65 12.12
N PRO A 62 22.85 -13.58 11.75
CA PRO A 62 23.18 -14.69 10.86
C PRO A 62 23.45 -14.17 9.44
N SER A 63 24.58 -13.49 9.27
CA SER A 63 25.07 -12.99 7.97
C SER A 63 25.86 -14.05 7.20
N ALA A 64 25.73 -15.34 7.54
CA ALA A 64 26.12 -16.38 6.64
C ALA A 64 25.33 -16.16 5.35
N ALA A 65 26.05 -15.89 4.25
CA ALA A 65 25.48 -15.53 2.96
C ALA A 65 24.37 -16.52 2.59
N ILE A 66 23.10 -16.09 2.74
CA ILE A 66 21.94 -16.93 2.39
C ILE A 66 22.06 -17.26 0.92
N SER A 67 22.16 -18.54 0.60
CA SER A 67 22.22 -19.02 -0.77
C SER A 67 20.82 -19.31 -1.29
N PHE A 68 20.38 -18.55 -2.27
CA PHE A 68 19.14 -18.83 -3.02
C PHE A 68 19.34 -19.84 -4.15
N GLN A 69 20.48 -20.56 -4.16
CA GLN A 69 20.86 -21.56 -5.16
C GLN A 69 20.62 -22.99 -4.67
N ASP A 70 20.40 -23.19 -3.38
CA ASP A 70 20.18 -24.51 -2.83
C ASP A 70 18.78 -25.02 -3.15
N HIS A 71 18.67 -25.78 -4.25
CA HIS A 71 17.40 -26.35 -4.70
C HIS A 71 16.82 -27.37 -3.71
N ARG A 72 17.65 -28.05 -2.91
CA ARG A 72 17.21 -29.05 -1.95
C ARG A 72 16.41 -28.40 -0.83
N GLU A 73 16.99 -27.37 -0.21
CA GLU A 73 16.33 -26.65 0.85
C GLU A 73 15.15 -25.81 0.34
N ALA A 74 15.29 -25.17 -0.82
CA ALA A 74 14.24 -24.36 -1.44
C ALA A 74 12.93 -25.13 -1.69
N PHE A 75 13.02 -26.41 -2.05
CA PHE A 75 11.85 -27.23 -2.40
C PHE A 75 11.53 -28.35 -1.42
N ARG A 76 12.13 -28.32 -0.25
CA ARG A 76 11.88 -29.31 0.81
C ARG A 76 10.40 -29.35 1.25
N SER A 77 9.70 -28.22 1.18
CA SER A 77 8.27 -28.09 1.49
C SER A 77 7.33 -28.61 0.39
N LYS A 78 7.86 -28.99 -0.79
CA LYS A 78 7.06 -29.38 -1.96
C LYS A 78 7.14 -30.89 -2.22
N SER A 79 6.01 -31.48 -2.57
CA SER A 79 5.98 -32.84 -3.10
C SER A 79 6.56 -32.90 -4.52
N SER A 80 6.94 -34.08 -4.99
CA SER A 80 7.44 -34.23 -6.36
C SER A 80 6.37 -33.95 -7.42
N TRP A 81 5.09 -34.17 -7.09
CA TRP A 81 3.98 -33.76 -7.94
C TRP A 81 3.86 -32.23 -8.08
N GLU A 82 4.02 -31.50 -6.98
CA GLU A 82 4.01 -30.02 -7.02
C GLU A 82 5.17 -29.47 -7.84
N LEU A 83 6.36 -30.10 -7.81
CA LEU A 83 7.48 -29.71 -8.68
C LEU A 83 7.15 -29.94 -10.16
N LEU A 84 6.55 -31.07 -10.50
CA LEU A 84 6.14 -31.37 -11.88
C LEU A 84 5.09 -30.39 -12.37
N ARG A 85 4.08 -30.08 -11.53
CA ARG A 85 3.07 -29.05 -11.82
C ARG A 85 3.71 -27.69 -12.08
N SER A 86 4.64 -27.27 -11.22
CA SER A 86 5.34 -25.98 -11.38
C SER A 86 6.11 -25.92 -12.69
N LEU A 87 6.83 -26.99 -13.06
CA LEU A 87 7.53 -27.07 -14.35
C LEU A 87 6.57 -26.94 -15.54
N LEU A 88 5.42 -27.63 -15.48
CA LEU A 88 4.39 -27.55 -16.51
C LEU A 88 3.82 -26.15 -16.63
N VAL A 89 3.38 -25.55 -15.51
CA VAL A 89 2.74 -24.23 -15.49
C VAL A 89 3.71 -23.15 -15.97
N PHE A 90 4.96 -23.13 -15.47
CA PHE A 90 5.96 -22.17 -15.93
C PHE A 90 6.36 -22.39 -17.40
N ARG A 91 6.27 -23.62 -17.90
CA ARG A 91 6.45 -23.88 -19.34
C ARG A 91 5.30 -23.30 -20.15
N LEU A 92 4.06 -23.48 -19.71
CA LEU A 92 2.88 -22.90 -20.37
C LEU A 92 2.92 -21.38 -20.37
N CYS A 93 3.32 -20.75 -19.25
CA CYS A 93 3.50 -19.29 -19.17
C CYS A 93 4.60 -18.74 -20.12
N SER A 94 5.49 -19.59 -20.63
CA SER A 94 6.54 -19.18 -21.58
C SER A 94 6.08 -19.10 -23.03
N TYR A 95 4.84 -19.48 -23.34
CA TYR A 95 4.26 -19.37 -24.68
C TYR A 95 3.42 -18.10 -24.78
N ASP A 96 3.86 -17.13 -25.57
CA ASP A 96 3.21 -15.82 -25.71
C ASP A 96 1.74 -15.95 -26.13
N LEU A 97 1.43 -16.78 -27.10
CA LEU A 97 0.07 -16.99 -27.59
C LEU A 97 -0.90 -17.47 -26.49
N LEU A 98 -0.42 -18.37 -25.58
CA LEU A 98 -1.24 -18.87 -24.49
C LEU A 98 -1.53 -17.80 -23.44
N VAL A 99 -0.56 -16.91 -23.21
CA VAL A 99 -0.67 -15.84 -22.23
C VAL A 99 -1.50 -14.67 -22.78
N GLU A 100 -1.31 -14.29 -24.02
CA GLU A 100 -2.07 -13.18 -24.65
C GLU A 100 -3.54 -13.50 -24.82
N ARG A 101 -3.86 -14.72 -25.24
CA ARG A 101 -5.23 -15.18 -25.48
C ARG A 101 -5.80 -16.07 -24.39
N ASN A 102 -5.30 -15.91 -23.15
CA ASN A 102 -5.67 -16.81 -22.06
C ASN A 102 -7.19 -16.83 -21.79
N GLN A 103 -7.88 -15.69 -21.85
CA GLN A 103 -9.32 -15.60 -21.63
C GLN A 103 -10.11 -16.35 -22.73
N GLU A 104 -9.77 -16.13 -24.00
CA GLU A 104 -10.39 -16.85 -25.14
C GLU A 104 -10.18 -18.37 -25.01
N LEU A 105 -8.96 -18.78 -24.65
CA LEU A 105 -8.62 -20.18 -24.46
C LEU A 105 -9.36 -20.81 -23.29
N MET A 106 -9.47 -20.11 -22.17
CA MET A 106 -10.25 -20.59 -21.01
C MET A 106 -11.74 -20.73 -21.38
N HIS A 107 -12.30 -19.78 -22.10
CA HIS A 107 -13.68 -19.86 -22.58
C HIS A 107 -13.88 -21.04 -23.55
N LEU A 108 -12.97 -21.21 -24.51
CA LEU A 108 -13.00 -22.35 -25.43
C LEU A 108 -12.88 -23.70 -24.68
N CYS A 109 -11.96 -23.78 -23.70
CA CYS A 109 -11.83 -24.99 -22.89
C CYS A 109 -13.09 -25.31 -22.09
N LYS A 110 -13.74 -24.30 -21.47
CA LYS A 110 -15.05 -24.47 -20.82
C LYS A 110 -16.10 -25.01 -21.77
N LYS A 111 -16.16 -24.47 -23.00
CA LYS A 111 -17.14 -24.88 -24.02
C LYS A 111 -16.89 -26.31 -24.52
N VAL A 112 -15.64 -26.71 -24.73
CA VAL A 112 -15.28 -28.02 -25.29
C VAL A 112 -15.35 -29.12 -24.22
N PHE A 113 -14.80 -28.89 -23.03
CA PHE A 113 -14.67 -29.92 -22.00
C PHE A 113 -15.80 -29.89 -20.95
N GLY A 114 -16.60 -28.82 -20.95
CA GLY A 114 -17.60 -28.57 -19.93
C GLY A 114 -16.99 -28.12 -18.59
N GLN A 115 -17.83 -27.55 -17.74
CA GLN A 115 -17.42 -26.86 -16.52
C GLN A 115 -16.62 -27.76 -15.55
N LYS A 116 -17.12 -28.94 -15.24
CA LYS A 116 -16.50 -29.85 -14.24
C LYS A 116 -15.10 -30.31 -14.65
N LEU A 117 -14.89 -30.63 -15.93
CA LEU A 117 -13.56 -31.07 -16.39
C LEU A 117 -12.59 -29.89 -16.50
N PHE A 118 -13.09 -28.71 -16.91
CA PHE A 118 -12.31 -27.47 -16.90
C PHE A 118 -11.81 -27.15 -15.48
N GLU A 119 -12.67 -27.14 -14.47
CA GLU A 119 -12.27 -26.90 -13.08
C GLU A 119 -11.22 -27.89 -12.59
N LYS A 120 -11.38 -29.18 -12.92
CA LYS A 120 -10.40 -30.20 -12.58
C LYS A 120 -9.05 -29.95 -13.25
N MET A 121 -9.05 -29.58 -14.52
CA MET A 121 -7.83 -29.18 -15.25
C MET A 121 -7.16 -27.98 -14.59
N MET A 122 -7.92 -26.95 -14.25
CA MET A 122 -7.39 -25.76 -13.57
C MET A 122 -6.79 -26.12 -12.19
N LYS A 123 -7.46 -26.94 -11.39
CA LYS A 123 -6.96 -27.42 -10.09
C LYS A 123 -5.66 -28.21 -10.21
N LEU A 124 -5.48 -28.98 -11.29
CA LEU A 124 -4.25 -29.73 -11.55
C LEU A 124 -3.11 -28.86 -12.11
N THR A 125 -3.40 -27.66 -12.60
CA THR A 125 -2.43 -26.77 -13.28
C THR A 125 -2.36 -25.40 -12.60
N PHE A 126 -2.83 -24.35 -13.25
CA PHE A 126 -2.70 -22.95 -12.83
C PHE A 126 -3.30 -22.67 -11.46
N TYR A 127 -4.53 -23.13 -11.22
CA TYR A 127 -5.18 -22.92 -9.93
C TYR A 127 -4.36 -23.54 -8.80
N GLY A 128 -4.03 -24.83 -8.90
CA GLY A 128 -3.24 -25.48 -7.86
C GLY A 128 -1.83 -24.90 -7.68
N GLN A 129 -1.26 -24.23 -8.69
CA GLN A 129 0.03 -23.55 -8.59
C GLN A 129 -0.05 -22.23 -7.81
N PHE A 130 -1.07 -21.40 -8.07
CA PHE A 130 -1.11 -20.02 -7.60
C PHE A 130 -2.21 -19.74 -6.57
N VAL A 131 -3.15 -20.66 -6.36
CA VAL A 131 -4.28 -20.52 -5.42
C VAL A 131 -4.25 -21.65 -4.42
N ALA A 132 -4.52 -21.34 -3.16
CA ALA A 132 -4.36 -22.29 -2.08
C ALA A 132 -5.53 -23.27 -1.92
N GLY A 133 -6.74 -22.82 -2.23
CA GLY A 133 -8.00 -23.56 -2.05
C GLY A 133 -9.21 -22.71 -2.33
N GLU A 134 -10.40 -23.32 -2.24
CA GLU A 134 -11.66 -22.63 -2.56
C GLU A 134 -12.24 -21.88 -1.37
N ASP A 135 -11.93 -22.30 -0.16
CA ASP A 135 -12.44 -21.76 1.10
C ASP A 135 -11.38 -21.77 2.22
N GLN A 136 -11.73 -21.18 3.34
CA GLN A 136 -10.86 -21.01 4.51
C GLN A 136 -10.41 -22.34 5.12
N GLU A 137 -11.20 -23.40 5.06
CA GLU A 137 -10.84 -24.70 5.61
C GLU A 137 -9.84 -25.42 4.69
N SER A 138 -10.04 -25.36 3.39
CA SER A 138 -9.19 -26.03 2.39
C SER A 138 -7.77 -25.48 2.34
N ILE A 139 -7.54 -24.23 2.77
CA ILE A 139 -6.22 -23.59 2.78
C ILE A 139 -5.39 -23.90 4.03
N LYS A 140 -6.02 -24.30 5.15
CA LYS A 140 -5.34 -24.56 6.43
C LYS A 140 -4.16 -25.57 6.34
N PRO A 141 -4.26 -26.68 5.61
CA PRO A 141 -3.13 -27.61 5.45
C PRO A 141 -1.91 -26.95 4.81
N LEU A 142 -2.12 -26.11 3.78
CA LEU A 142 -1.04 -25.37 3.13
C LEU A 142 -0.38 -24.37 4.08
N ILE A 143 -1.18 -23.63 4.85
CA ILE A 143 -0.68 -22.66 5.83
C ILE A 143 0.17 -23.35 6.88
N ARG A 144 -0.32 -24.45 7.47
CA ARG A 144 0.43 -25.24 8.46
C ARG A 144 1.75 -25.76 7.89
N ARG A 145 1.71 -26.27 6.67
CA ARG A 145 2.91 -26.75 5.98
C ARG A 145 3.93 -25.63 5.76
N ASN A 146 3.53 -24.48 5.22
CA ASN A 146 4.43 -23.36 5.02
C ASN A 146 5.07 -22.92 6.35
N ARG A 147 4.27 -22.83 7.41
CA ARG A 147 4.74 -22.46 8.76
C ARG A 147 5.77 -23.46 9.30
N ALA A 148 5.57 -24.75 9.10
CA ALA A 148 6.53 -25.79 9.51
C ALA A 148 7.91 -25.63 8.83
N PHE A 149 7.96 -24.94 7.69
CA PHE A 149 9.19 -24.58 6.98
C PHE A 149 9.60 -23.10 7.17
N GLY A 150 9.09 -22.43 8.23
CA GLY A 150 9.47 -21.08 8.58
C GLY A 150 8.84 -19.97 7.72
N VAL A 151 7.79 -20.29 6.94
CA VAL A 151 7.13 -19.31 6.03
C VAL A 151 5.70 -19.07 6.50
N GLY A 152 5.39 -17.83 6.86
CA GLY A 152 4.05 -17.37 7.23
C GLY A 152 3.13 -17.16 6.02
N SER A 153 1.93 -16.66 6.29
CA SER A 153 0.92 -16.42 5.24
C SER A 153 0.28 -15.05 5.38
N VAL A 154 0.06 -14.39 4.24
CA VAL A 154 -0.83 -13.24 4.09
C VAL A 154 -2.05 -13.74 3.34
N LEU A 155 -3.21 -13.77 3.99
CA LEU A 155 -4.43 -14.28 3.35
C LEU A 155 -5.10 -13.19 2.51
N ASP A 156 -5.54 -13.58 1.32
CA ASP A 156 -6.29 -12.71 0.39
C ASP A 156 -7.45 -13.49 -0.24
N TYR A 157 -8.66 -13.01 -0.06
CA TYR A 157 -9.81 -13.52 -0.80
C TYR A 157 -9.79 -12.89 -2.20
N SER A 158 -9.27 -13.63 -3.16
CA SER A 158 -8.93 -13.13 -4.50
C SER A 158 -10.04 -13.38 -5.52
N VAL A 159 -11.27 -13.28 -5.10
CA VAL A 159 -12.45 -13.36 -5.99
C VAL A 159 -12.61 -12.06 -6.77
N GLU A 160 -12.80 -12.19 -8.07
CA GLU A 160 -12.98 -11.09 -9.01
C GLU A 160 -14.12 -11.44 -9.98
N GLU A 161 -14.91 -10.46 -10.38
CA GLU A 161 -15.97 -10.69 -11.37
C GLU A 161 -15.35 -10.89 -12.77
N ASP A 162 -15.73 -11.98 -13.43
CA ASP A 162 -15.33 -12.29 -14.82
C ASP A 162 -16.27 -11.56 -15.79
N LEU A 163 -15.97 -10.29 -16.06
CA LEU A 163 -16.75 -9.42 -16.92
C LEU A 163 -16.04 -9.19 -18.25
N THR A 164 -16.82 -9.01 -19.31
CA THR A 164 -16.30 -8.47 -20.56
C THR A 164 -15.79 -7.04 -20.35
N HIS A 165 -14.91 -6.57 -21.24
CA HIS A 165 -14.37 -5.21 -21.18
C HIS A 165 -15.49 -4.14 -21.16
N GLU A 166 -16.49 -4.29 -22.00
CA GLU A 166 -17.62 -3.36 -22.11
C GLU A 166 -18.51 -3.37 -20.84
N GLU A 167 -18.79 -4.56 -20.28
CA GLU A 167 -19.54 -4.68 -19.03
C GLU A 167 -18.79 -4.10 -17.83
N ALA A 168 -17.48 -4.31 -17.78
CA ALA A 168 -16.63 -3.77 -16.77
C ALA A 168 -16.56 -2.24 -16.82
N GLU A 169 -16.39 -1.68 -18.01
CA GLU A 169 -16.40 -0.23 -18.24
C GLU A 169 -17.74 0.40 -17.83
N LYS A 170 -18.85 -0.22 -18.23
CA LYS A 170 -20.18 0.25 -17.86
C LYS A 170 -20.40 0.24 -16.36
N LYS A 171 -20.10 -0.87 -15.66
CA LYS A 171 -20.24 -0.99 -14.21
C LYS A 171 -19.32 0.00 -13.47
N GLU A 172 -18.12 0.24 -13.98
CA GLU A 172 -17.20 1.18 -13.38
C GLU A 172 -17.70 2.62 -13.52
N ILE A 173 -18.17 3.02 -14.70
CA ILE A 173 -18.79 4.33 -14.92
C ILE A 173 -20.00 4.51 -14.00
N GLU A 174 -20.89 3.53 -13.93
CA GLU A 174 -22.08 3.55 -13.08
C GLU A 174 -21.71 3.66 -11.57
N SER A 175 -20.71 2.92 -11.12
CA SER A 175 -20.26 2.91 -9.72
C SER A 175 -19.53 4.18 -9.30
N CYS A 176 -19.00 4.95 -10.27
CA CYS A 176 -18.24 6.17 -10.04
C CYS A 176 -19.01 7.45 -10.35
N THR A 177 -20.28 7.35 -10.79
CA THR A 177 -21.15 8.50 -11.07
C THR A 177 -22.05 8.77 -9.87
N SER A 178 -22.10 10.02 -9.40
CA SER A 178 -23.00 10.45 -8.33
C SER A 178 -24.46 10.38 -8.74
N GLU A 179 -25.34 10.05 -7.81
CA GLU A 179 -26.80 10.09 -8.04
C GLU A 179 -27.29 11.51 -8.35
N ALA A 180 -26.70 12.50 -7.71
CA ALA A 180 -27.00 13.92 -7.96
C ALA A 180 -26.59 14.36 -9.38
N GLU A 181 -25.67 13.66 -10.04
CA GLU A 181 -25.28 13.91 -11.44
C GLU A 181 -26.22 13.24 -12.45
N ARG A 182 -26.95 12.20 -12.01
CA ARG A 182 -27.93 11.50 -12.86
C ARG A 182 -29.21 12.31 -13.09
N GLU A 183 -29.55 13.19 -12.14
CA GLU A 183 -30.76 14.03 -12.22
C GLU A 183 -30.59 15.28 -13.09
N GLY A 184 -29.37 15.61 -13.50
CA GLY A 184 -29.03 16.80 -14.31
C GLY A 184 -28.78 16.46 -15.77
N GLU A 185 -29.84 16.47 -16.60
CA GLU A 185 -29.79 16.17 -18.05
C GLU A 185 -29.08 17.25 -18.90
N GLY A 186 -27.91 17.62 -18.73
CA GLY A 186 -27.29 18.58 -19.67
C GLY A 186 -25.84 19.00 -19.40
N SER A 187 -25.23 18.49 -18.37
CA SER A 187 -23.91 18.98 -17.95
C SER A 187 -22.84 17.89 -17.81
N ARG A 188 -23.11 16.66 -18.28
CA ARG A 188 -22.23 15.48 -18.12
C ARG A 188 -20.83 15.65 -18.69
N GLU A 189 -20.67 16.38 -19.79
CA GLU A 189 -19.37 16.49 -20.47
C GLU A 189 -18.42 17.56 -19.90
N LYS A 190 -18.94 18.58 -19.20
CA LYS A 190 -18.14 19.72 -18.75
C LYS A 190 -17.64 19.64 -17.29
N LYS A 191 -18.28 18.86 -16.42
CA LYS A 191 -17.95 18.82 -14.97
C LYS A 191 -16.75 17.95 -14.63
N TYR A 192 -16.35 17.02 -15.48
CA TYR A 192 -15.16 16.17 -15.29
C TYR A 192 -13.86 16.77 -15.82
N GLN A 193 -13.85 18.02 -16.28
CA GLN A 193 -12.70 18.69 -16.89
C GLN A 193 -11.78 19.44 -15.89
N VAL A 194 -11.65 18.97 -14.68
CA VAL A 194 -10.78 19.69 -13.72
C VAL A 194 -9.30 19.42 -13.92
N GLN A 195 -8.96 18.33 -14.52
CA GLN A 195 -7.70 18.10 -15.25
C GLN A 195 -7.97 17.10 -16.35
N PRO A 196 -7.55 17.41 -17.59
CA PRO A 196 -7.54 16.38 -18.63
C PRO A 196 -6.69 15.24 -18.09
N GLY A 197 -7.32 14.17 -17.64
CA GLY A 197 -6.62 13.02 -17.21
C GLY A 197 -6.85 12.45 -15.85
N PHE A 198 -7.32 13.21 -14.89
CA PHE A 198 -7.63 12.63 -13.60
C PHE A 198 -9.13 12.30 -13.52
N GLY A 199 -9.46 11.02 -13.32
CA GLY A 199 -10.85 10.59 -13.23
C GLY A 199 -11.58 10.35 -14.55
N ASP A 200 -11.05 10.74 -15.73
CA ASP A 200 -11.66 10.45 -17.01
C ASP A 200 -11.45 8.98 -17.41
N ARG A 201 -12.55 8.22 -17.55
CA ARG A 201 -12.56 6.78 -17.78
C ARG A 201 -13.07 6.39 -19.15
N ARG A 202 -13.25 7.33 -20.06
CA ARG A 202 -13.81 7.11 -21.39
C ARG A 202 -12.91 6.31 -22.34
N GLY A 203 -11.66 6.05 -21.96
CA GLY A 203 -10.69 5.28 -22.72
C GLY A 203 -10.36 3.95 -22.04
N GLY A 204 -11.22 2.94 -22.21
CA GLY A 204 -10.90 1.53 -21.98
C GLY A 204 -10.25 1.16 -20.64
N VAL A 205 -11.06 0.75 -19.67
CA VAL A 205 -10.56 0.17 -18.42
C VAL A 205 -10.29 -1.31 -18.62
N THR A 206 -9.03 -1.70 -18.59
CA THR A 206 -8.68 -3.13 -18.45
C THR A 206 -8.90 -3.52 -17.01
N CYS A 207 -9.96 -4.27 -16.74
CA CYS A 207 -10.34 -4.74 -15.42
C CYS A 207 -9.27 -5.59 -14.76
N ALA A 208 -8.49 -4.99 -13.89
CA ALA A 208 -7.69 -5.74 -12.95
C ALA A 208 -8.07 -5.32 -11.53
N ARG A 209 -8.74 -6.17 -10.78
CA ARG A 209 -8.95 -6.06 -9.34
C ARG A 209 -9.91 -4.98 -8.83
N THR A 210 -10.75 -4.39 -9.62
CA THR A 210 -11.76 -3.48 -9.08
C THR A 210 -12.97 -4.29 -8.66
N TYR A 211 -13.34 -4.20 -7.39
CA TYR A 211 -14.64 -4.66 -6.96
C TYR A 211 -15.66 -3.67 -7.51
N PHE A 212 -16.63 -4.18 -8.27
CA PHE A 212 -17.71 -3.35 -8.76
C PHE A 212 -18.76 -3.20 -7.68
N TYR A 213 -19.13 -1.97 -7.42
CA TYR A 213 -20.22 -1.69 -6.50
C TYR A 213 -21.55 -2.15 -7.14
N ALA A 214 -22.20 -3.07 -6.50
CA ALA A 214 -23.57 -3.48 -6.85
C ALA A 214 -24.55 -2.77 -5.92
N ASP A 215 -24.41 -3.00 -4.62
CA ASP A 215 -25.20 -2.43 -3.55
C ASP A 215 -24.48 -2.54 -2.18
N GLU A 216 -25.08 -1.96 -1.15
CA GLU A 216 -24.54 -1.99 0.20
C GLU A 216 -24.53 -3.40 0.82
N ALA A 217 -25.48 -4.27 0.44
CA ALA A 217 -25.53 -5.65 0.92
C ALA A 217 -24.33 -6.46 0.41
N LYS A 218 -23.89 -6.21 -0.83
CA LYS A 218 -22.68 -6.82 -1.39
C LYS A 218 -21.42 -6.35 -0.67
N CYS A 219 -21.34 -5.08 -0.29
CA CYS A 219 -20.24 -4.55 0.52
C CYS A 219 -20.21 -5.17 1.92
N ASP A 220 -21.38 -5.41 2.55
CA ASP A 220 -21.47 -6.12 3.81
C ASP A 220 -21.01 -7.58 3.68
N GLN A 221 -21.35 -8.26 2.58
CA GLN A 221 -20.88 -9.61 2.29
C GLN A 221 -19.34 -9.66 2.12
N HIS A 222 -18.76 -8.67 1.43
CA HIS A 222 -17.31 -8.56 1.33
C HIS A 222 -16.65 -8.34 2.69
N MET A 223 -17.23 -7.50 3.54
CA MET A 223 -16.74 -7.27 4.90
C MET A 223 -16.75 -8.59 5.71
N GLU A 224 -17.84 -9.36 5.68
CA GLU A 224 -17.91 -10.67 6.34
C GLU A 224 -16.83 -11.64 5.82
N THR A 225 -16.58 -11.64 4.53
CA THR A 225 -15.51 -12.44 3.92
C THR A 225 -14.14 -12.03 4.45
N PHE A 226 -13.87 -10.72 4.56
CA PHE A 226 -12.61 -10.23 5.13
C PHE A 226 -12.49 -10.51 6.63
N LEU A 227 -13.59 -10.46 7.40
CA LEU A 227 -13.61 -10.91 8.80
C LEU A 227 -13.19 -12.37 8.91
N GLY A 228 -13.73 -13.24 8.06
CA GLY A 228 -13.31 -14.63 7.98
C GLY A 228 -11.83 -14.82 7.60
N CYS A 229 -11.28 -13.97 6.71
CA CYS A 229 -9.83 -13.97 6.40
C CYS A 229 -8.99 -13.63 7.62
N ILE A 230 -9.41 -12.61 8.39
CA ILE A 230 -8.72 -12.19 9.61
C ILE A 230 -8.75 -13.32 10.65
N GLU A 231 -9.90 -13.97 10.86
CA GLU A 231 -10.03 -15.09 11.78
C GLU A 231 -9.17 -16.29 11.38
N ALA A 232 -9.17 -16.65 10.08
CA ALA A 232 -8.33 -17.73 9.56
C ALA A 232 -6.83 -17.41 9.72
N SER A 233 -6.42 -16.15 9.57
CA SER A 233 -5.06 -15.70 9.80
C SER A 233 -4.67 -15.80 11.27
N GLY A 234 -5.50 -15.36 12.20
CA GLY A 234 -5.27 -15.44 13.65
C GLY A 234 -5.26 -16.87 14.18
N GLY A 235 -6.17 -17.72 13.73
CA GLY A 235 -6.21 -19.13 14.14
C GLY A 235 -5.07 -20.00 13.59
N SER A 236 -4.35 -19.51 12.61
CA SER A 236 -3.28 -20.26 11.93
C SER A 236 -1.87 -19.79 12.33
N SER A 237 -1.70 -18.58 12.86
CA SER A 237 -0.40 -18.04 13.28
C SER A 237 -0.56 -16.87 14.27
N GLU A 238 0.35 -16.80 15.26
CA GLU A 238 0.41 -15.67 16.19
C GLU A 238 0.78 -14.34 15.50
N ASP A 239 1.37 -14.40 14.29
CA ASP A 239 1.84 -13.28 13.47
C ASP A 239 1.20 -13.29 12.07
N GLY A 240 -0.10 -13.54 11.98
CA GLY A 240 -0.84 -13.59 10.71
C GLY A 240 -1.00 -12.22 10.06
N PHE A 241 -1.11 -12.21 8.72
CA PHE A 241 -1.47 -11.06 7.93
C PHE A 241 -2.74 -11.34 7.11
N SER A 242 -3.58 -10.33 6.96
CA SER A 242 -4.73 -10.36 6.04
C SER A 242 -4.71 -9.13 5.15
N ALA A 243 -5.02 -9.29 3.87
CA ALA A 243 -5.10 -8.21 2.91
C ALA A 243 -6.56 -7.81 2.66
N ILE A 244 -6.82 -6.51 2.52
CA ILE A 244 -8.12 -5.97 2.13
C ILE A 244 -7.99 -4.94 1.02
N LYS A 245 -9.07 -4.76 0.27
CA LYS A 245 -9.21 -3.72 -0.76
C LYS A 245 -10.36 -2.80 -0.40
N LEU A 246 -10.10 -1.49 -0.40
CA LEU A 246 -11.10 -0.51 0.03
C LEU A 246 -12.25 -0.37 -0.98
N THR A 247 -12.01 -0.60 -2.26
CA THR A 247 -13.06 -0.61 -3.29
C THR A 247 -14.10 -1.71 -3.08
N ALA A 248 -13.80 -2.75 -2.29
CA ALA A 248 -14.75 -3.79 -1.91
C ALA A 248 -15.72 -3.37 -0.80
N LEU A 249 -15.40 -2.33 -0.04
CA LEU A 249 -16.11 -1.94 1.19
C LEU A 249 -17.12 -0.82 1.00
N GLY A 250 -17.18 -0.20 -0.17
CA GLY A 250 -18.09 0.88 -0.48
C GLY A 250 -18.03 1.32 -1.92
N ARG A 251 -18.81 2.33 -2.27
CA ARG A 251 -18.89 2.84 -3.62
C ARG A 251 -17.56 3.50 -4.04
N PRO A 252 -16.90 3.08 -5.12
CA PRO A 252 -15.62 3.62 -5.58
C PRO A 252 -15.66 5.13 -5.87
N GLN A 253 -16.82 5.69 -6.19
CA GLN A 253 -17.05 7.12 -6.34
C GLN A 253 -16.48 7.93 -5.16
N PHE A 254 -16.68 7.49 -3.92
CA PHE A 254 -16.18 8.22 -2.74
C PHE A 254 -14.66 8.31 -2.73
N LEU A 255 -13.99 7.21 -3.07
CA LEU A 255 -12.53 7.19 -3.17
C LEU A 255 -12.04 8.10 -4.31
N LEU A 256 -12.75 8.10 -5.44
CA LEU A 256 -12.41 8.96 -6.57
C LEU A 256 -12.51 10.45 -6.19
N GLN A 257 -13.67 10.86 -5.67
CA GLN A 257 -13.94 12.24 -5.29
C GLN A 257 -13.00 12.72 -4.20
N PHE A 258 -12.78 11.89 -3.18
CA PHE A 258 -11.85 12.21 -2.12
C PHE A 258 -10.40 12.31 -2.61
N SER A 259 -9.97 11.44 -3.54
CA SER A 259 -8.66 11.54 -4.18
C SER A 259 -8.47 12.85 -4.93
N GLU A 260 -9.49 13.33 -5.65
CA GLU A 260 -9.44 14.60 -6.36
C GLU A 260 -9.24 15.79 -5.41
N VAL A 261 -9.98 15.82 -4.30
CA VAL A 261 -9.83 16.84 -3.26
C VAL A 261 -8.40 16.86 -2.72
N LEU A 262 -7.89 15.69 -2.30
CA LEU A 262 -6.55 15.56 -1.73
C LEU A 262 -5.45 16.03 -2.69
N ILE A 263 -5.55 15.68 -3.97
CA ILE A 263 -4.56 16.07 -4.98
C ILE A 263 -4.58 17.57 -5.20
N LYS A 264 -5.76 18.21 -5.27
CA LYS A 264 -5.85 19.65 -5.49
C LYS A 264 -5.28 20.45 -4.34
N TRP A 265 -5.60 20.07 -3.11
CA TRP A 265 -5.02 20.69 -1.93
C TRP A 265 -3.51 20.50 -1.85
N ARG A 266 -3.01 19.29 -2.13
CA ARG A 266 -1.58 19.01 -2.17
C ARG A 266 -0.85 19.87 -3.20
N ARG A 267 -1.42 20.05 -4.39
CA ARG A 267 -0.87 20.95 -5.42
C ARG A 267 -0.85 22.40 -4.98
N PHE A 268 -1.89 22.83 -4.32
CA PHE A 268 -1.94 24.19 -3.77
C PHE A 268 -0.77 24.43 -2.80
N PHE A 269 -0.53 23.54 -1.85
CA PHE A 269 0.62 23.64 -0.95
C PHE A 269 1.98 23.53 -1.66
N HIS A 270 2.11 22.63 -2.63
CA HIS A 270 3.33 22.50 -3.41
C HIS A 270 3.64 23.76 -4.25
N GLN A 271 2.62 24.42 -4.78
CA GLN A 271 2.80 25.65 -5.52
C GLN A 271 3.23 26.80 -4.59
N LEU A 272 2.60 26.93 -3.43
CA LEU A 272 3.05 27.89 -2.41
C LEU A 272 4.50 27.62 -1.98
N ALA A 273 4.90 26.37 -1.92
CA ALA A 273 6.26 25.95 -1.63
C ALA A 273 7.24 26.35 -2.74
N ALA A 274 6.88 26.08 -3.99
CA ALA A 274 7.69 26.41 -5.14
C ALA A 274 7.90 27.92 -5.29
N ASP A 275 6.87 28.73 -5.02
CA ASP A 275 6.95 30.21 -4.99
C ASP A 275 7.95 30.72 -3.95
N GLN A 276 8.25 29.92 -2.91
CA GLN A 276 9.27 30.18 -1.90
C GLN A 276 10.61 29.48 -2.17
N GLY A 277 10.77 28.85 -3.33
CA GLY A 277 11.99 28.14 -3.72
C GLY A 277 12.22 26.79 -3.03
N LYS A 278 11.19 26.23 -2.36
CA LYS A 278 11.26 24.94 -1.69
C LYS A 278 10.59 23.86 -2.53
N ILE A 279 11.25 22.71 -2.70
CA ILE A 279 10.79 21.58 -3.51
C ILE A 279 10.94 20.26 -2.74
N GLY A 280 10.08 19.27 -3.03
CA GLY A 280 10.15 17.94 -2.43
C GLY A 280 9.83 17.94 -0.94
N VAL A 281 10.62 17.25 -0.14
CA VAL A 281 10.42 17.13 1.32
C VAL A 281 10.43 18.51 2.00
N ALA A 282 11.25 19.46 1.52
CA ALA A 282 11.27 20.81 2.07
C ALA A 282 9.96 21.58 1.86
N ALA A 283 9.09 21.13 0.96
CA ALA A 283 7.75 21.70 0.78
C ALA A 283 6.81 21.34 1.95
N VAL A 284 7.07 20.24 2.64
CA VAL A 284 6.29 19.79 3.80
C VAL A 284 6.53 20.68 5.03
N GLU A 285 7.68 21.37 5.07
CA GLU A 285 8.11 22.25 6.17
C GLU A 285 7.67 23.71 6.02
N ILE A 286 6.82 24.02 5.02
CA ILE A 286 6.33 25.39 4.84
C ILE A 286 5.24 25.69 5.84
N GLU A 287 5.53 26.61 6.72
CA GLU A 287 4.58 27.13 7.68
C GLU A 287 3.81 28.33 7.12
N LEU A 288 2.49 28.24 7.13
CA LEU A 288 1.57 29.33 6.81
C LEU A 288 0.98 29.91 8.10
N GLU A 289 0.95 31.23 8.23
CA GLU A 289 0.28 31.86 9.36
C GLU A 289 -1.23 31.55 9.34
N VAL A 290 -1.75 30.97 10.41
CA VAL A 290 -3.15 30.53 10.53
C VAL A 290 -4.13 31.66 10.25
N GLU A 291 -3.89 32.87 10.79
CA GLU A 291 -4.75 34.01 10.56
C GLU A 291 -4.84 34.41 9.09
N LYS A 292 -3.71 34.40 8.38
CA LYS A 292 -3.69 34.73 6.94
C LYS A 292 -4.34 33.65 6.10
N LEU A 293 -4.18 32.38 6.53
CA LEU A 293 -4.87 31.25 5.90
C LEU A 293 -6.38 31.37 6.11
N GLN A 294 -6.84 31.64 7.34
CA GLN A 294 -8.25 31.84 7.67
C GLN A 294 -8.86 33.02 6.89
N GLU A 295 -8.15 34.14 6.80
CA GLU A 295 -8.61 35.30 6.00
C GLU A 295 -8.68 34.95 4.50
N SER A 296 -7.74 34.18 4.00
CA SER A 296 -7.74 33.72 2.61
C SER A 296 -8.90 32.77 2.36
N LEU A 297 -9.13 31.84 3.29
CA LEU A 297 -10.26 30.89 3.24
C LEU A 297 -11.60 31.63 3.29
N ALA A 298 -11.76 32.63 4.18
CA ALA A 298 -12.97 33.44 4.27
C ALA A 298 -13.19 34.31 3.02
N ARG A 299 -12.13 34.94 2.49
CA ARG A 299 -12.17 35.73 1.26
C ARG A 299 -12.53 34.88 0.02
N LEU A 300 -12.09 33.62 -0.01
CA LEU A 300 -12.38 32.66 -1.08
C LEU A 300 -13.75 32.00 -0.89
N GLY A 301 -14.50 32.31 0.19
CA GLY A 301 -15.82 31.70 0.45
C GLY A 301 -15.80 30.25 0.86
N ILE A 302 -14.64 29.73 1.32
CA ILE A 302 -14.41 28.34 1.71
C ILE A 302 -15.08 28.01 3.03
N ALA A 303 -14.81 28.86 4.01
CA ALA A 303 -15.33 28.76 5.34
C ALA A 303 -15.50 30.16 5.90
N THR A 304 -16.49 30.36 6.78
CA THR A 304 -16.55 31.55 7.58
C THR A 304 -15.34 31.62 8.53
N LYS A 305 -15.02 32.82 9.01
CA LYS A 305 -13.90 32.97 9.94
C LYS A 305 -14.11 32.13 11.21
N ASP A 306 -15.34 31.96 11.65
CA ASP A 306 -15.72 31.14 12.81
C ASP A 306 -15.58 29.63 12.52
N GLU A 307 -15.97 29.15 11.34
CA GLU A 307 -15.78 27.77 10.94
C GLU A 307 -14.30 27.42 10.81
N SER A 308 -13.51 28.31 10.23
CA SER A 308 -12.06 28.09 10.08
C SER A 308 -11.31 28.15 11.42
N GLN A 309 -11.78 28.90 12.41
CA GLN A 309 -11.24 28.87 13.77
C GLN A 309 -11.37 27.48 14.40
N HIS A 310 -12.50 26.81 14.20
CA HIS A 310 -12.73 25.47 14.73
C HIS A 310 -11.86 24.38 14.05
N TRP A 311 -11.38 24.62 12.83
CA TRP A 311 -10.47 23.70 12.14
C TRP A 311 -9.07 23.67 12.75
N PHE A 312 -8.62 24.79 13.35
CA PHE A 312 -7.27 24.97 13.88
C PHE A 312 -7.19 24.93 15.42
N THR A 313 -8.26 24.54 16.11
CA THR A 313 -8.32 24.48 17.58
C THR A 313 -7.99 23.11 18.18
N GLY A 314 -7.40 22.17 17.43
CA GLY A 314 -6.87 20.91 18.01
C GLY A 314 -5.68 21.18 18.91
N GLU A 315 -5.47 20.36 19.95
CA GLU A 315 -4.38 20.52 20.94
C GLU A 315 -2.97 20.59 20.32
N ASN A 316 -2.81 20.16 19.06
CA ASN A 316 -1.52 20.09 18.35
C ASN A 316 -1.46 20.91 17.05
N ILE A 317 -2.54 21.54 16.62
CA ILE A 317 -2.62 22.25 15.35
C ILE A 317 -2.80 23.74 15.63
N GLY A 318 -1.89 24.56 15.11
CA GLY A 318 -2.00 26.01 15.19
C GLY A 318 -1.63 26.65 16.54
N ASN A 319 -1.15 25.89 17.53
CA ASN A 319 -0.64 26.48 18.78
C ASN A 319 0.59 27.38 18.56
N SER A 320 1.30 27.18 17.44
CA SER A 320 2.39 28.05 16.97
C SER A 320 1.91 29.27 16.19
N GLY A 321 0.62 29.35 15.85
CA GLY A 321 0.07 30.33 14.93
C GLY A 321 0.37 30.07 13.46
N THR A 322 0.98 28.95 13.13
CA THR A 322 1.32 28.51 11.77
C THR A 322 0.78 27.13 11.46
N VAL A 323 0.52 26.83 10.20
CA VAL A 323 0.07 25.53 9.67
C VAL A 323 0.94 25.14 8.50
N ASP A 324 1.40 23.91 8.49
CA ASP A 324 2.11 23.31 7.35
C ASP A 324 1.26 22.24 6.61
N LEU A 325 1.83 21.60 5.59
CA LEU A 325 1.14 20.57 4.82
C LEU A 325 0.76 19.36 5.68
N LEU A 326 1.55 19.01 6.69
CA LEU A 326 1.27 17.88 7.60
C LEU A 326 0.13 18.22 8.55
N ASP A 327 0.08 19.45 9.06
CA ASP A 327 -1.05 19.95 9.86
C ASP A 327 -2.33 19.93 9.04
N TRP A 328 -2.28 20.40 7.78
CA TRP A 328 -3.40 20.31 6.85
C TRP A 328 -3.87 18.87 6.65
N ASN A 329 -2.94 17.92 6.48
CA ASN A 329 -3.27 16.50 6.41
C ASN A 329 -3.96 15.99 7.68
N SER A 330 -3.66 16.56 8.85
CA SER A 330 -4.31 16.20 10.12
C SER A 330 -5.72 16.73 10.26
N LEU A 331 -6.05 17.86 9.59
CA LEU A 331 -7.41 18.44 9.63
C LEU A 331 -8.47 17.55 8.98
N ILE A 332 -8.08 16.68 8.06
CA ILE A 332 -8.98 15.72 7.40
C ILE A 332 -9.13 14.50 8.30
N ASP A 333 -9.65 14.70 9.48
CA ASP A 333 -9.98 13.62 10.41
C ASP A 333 -11.48 13.26 10.35
N SER A 334 -11.87 12.27 11.16
CA SER A 334 -13.26 11.82 11.28
C SER A 334 -14.25 12.90 11.78
N ARG A 335 -13.76 14.05 12.24
CA ARG A 335 -14.55 15.17 12.74
C ARG A 335 -14.94 16.14 11.63
N THR A 336 -14.17 16.22 10.55
CA THR A 336 -14.47 17.08 9.40
C THR A 336 -15.54 16.39 8.55
N LYS A 337 -16.68 17.05 8.34
CA LYS A 337 -17.69 16.54 7.40
C LYS A 337 -17.06 16.52 6.03
N LEU A 338 -16.87 15.34 5.44
CA LEU A 338 -16.29 15.16 4.12
C LEU A 338 -17.01 16.00 3.05
N SER A 339 -18.30 16.29 3.24
CA SER A 339 -19.06 17.21 2.39
C SER A 339 -18.49 18.63 2.33
N ASN A 340 -17.81 19.10 3.38
CA ASN A 340 -17.17 20.42 3.39
C ASN A 340 -15.81 20.41 2.68
N LEU A 341 -15.19 19.25 2.50
CA LEU A 341 -13.91 19.10 1.81
C LEU A 341 -14.04 19.09 0.28
N LEU A 342 -15.27 19.03 -0.24
CA LEU A 342 -15.52 19.00 -1.69
C LEU A 342 -15.33 20.37 -2.36
N LEU A 343 -14.99 21.41 -1.60
CA LEU A 343 -14.60 22.72 -2.13
C LEU A 343 -13.08 22.77 -2.32
N VAL A 344 -12.62 23.17 -3.48
CA VAL A 344 -11.19 23.26 -3.81
C VAL A 344 -10.85 24.59 -4.46
N PRO A 345 -9.64 25.12 -4.21
CA PRO A 345 -9.20 26.33 -4.88
C PRO A 345 -8.98 26.09 -6.38
N ASN A 346 -9.60 26.90 -7.21
CA ASN A 346 -9.24 27.02 -8.61
C ASN A 346 -8.05 27.98 -8.73
N LEU A 347 -6.89 27.45 -9.08
CA LEU A 347 -5.65 28.24 -9.18
C LEU A 347 -5.69 29.31 -10.28
N GLN A 348 -6.60 29.18 -11.26
CA GLN A 348 -6.75 30.15 -12.36
C GLN A 348 -7.67 31.31 -11.99
N THR A 349 -8.73 31.05 -11.24
CA THR A 349 -9.74 32.05 -10.89
C THR A 349 -9.55 32.63 -9.49
N GLY A 350 -8.77 31.97 -8.64
CA GLY A 350 -8.60 32.35 -7.23
C GLY A 350 -9.85 32.13 -6.37
N HIS A 351 -10.88 31.49 -6.94
CA HIS A 351 -12.12 31.19 -6.24
C HIS A 351 -12.18 29.70 -5.89
N LEU A 352 -12.94 29.38 -4.84
CA LEU A 352 -13.32 28.01 -4.60
C LEU A 352 -14.47 27.61 -5.48
N GLU A 353 -14.28 26.48 -6.07
CA GLU A 353 -15.33 25.82 -6.83
C GLU A 353 -15.68 24.50 -6.15
N PRO A 354 -16.97 24.17 -6.03
CA PRO A 354 -17.34 22.81 -5.65
C PRO A 354 -16.80 21.88 -6.73
N LEU A 355 -15.98 20.93 -6.33
CA LEU A 355 -15.44 19.92 -7.24
C LEU A 355 -16.55 19.11 -7.88
N LEU A 356 -17.59 18.85 -7.10
CA LEU A 356 -18.72 17.99 -7.43
C LEU A 356 -19.99 18.51 -6.74
N SER A 357 -21.13 18.09 -7.24
CA SER A 357 -22.40 18.24 -6.54
C SER A 357 -22.28 17.67 -5.12
N LYS A 358 -22.91 18.34 -4.16
CA LYS A 358 -22.99 17.83 -2.79
C LYS A 358 -23.47 16.39 -2.79
N PHE A 359 -22.91 15.55 -1.92
CA PHE A 359 -23.45 14.21 -1.69
C PHE A 359 -24.94 14.29 -1.38
N THR A 360 -25.70 13.36 -1.93
CA THR A 360 -27.06 13.13 -1.46
C THR A 360 -27.00 12.57 -0.02
N GLU A 361 -28.09 12.65 0.70
CA GLU A 361 -28.15 12.08 2.05
C GLU A 361 -27.88 10.56 2.04
N GLU A 362 -28.24 9.88 0.95
CA GLU A 362 -27.98 8.45 0.78
C GLU A 362 -26.48 8.20 0.55
N GLU A 363 -25.82 8.97 -0.30
CA GLU A 363 -24.37 8.89 -0.53
C GLU A 363 -23.57 9.18 0.75
N ASP A 364 -23.98 10.14 1.57
CA ASP A 364 -23.35 10.41 2.88
C ASP A 364 -23.52 9.21 3.83
N ARG A 365 -24.69 8.58 3.83
CA ARG A 365 -24.93 7.34 4.61
C ARG A 365 -24.06 6.18 4.12
N GLN A 366 -23.96 5.96 2.81
CA GLN A 366 -23.14 4.90 2.21
C GLN A 366 -21.66 5.09 2.53
N MET A 367 -21.15 6.33 2.47
CA MET A 367 -19.78 6.64 2.84
C MET A 367 -19.53 6.36 4.35
N LYS A 368 -20.43 6.76 5.22
CA LYS A 368 -20.34 6.43 6.66
C LYS A 368 -20.31 4.92 6.89
N ARG A 369 -21.10 4.14 6.15
CA ARG A 369 -21.07 2.68 6.21
C ARG A 369 -19.73 2.11 5.77
N MET A 370 -19.12 2.64 4.70
CA MET A 370 -17.79 2.24 4.28
C MET A 370 -16.74 2.44 5.39
N LEU A 371 -16.73 3.62 6.04
CA LEU A 371 -15.84 3.91 7.16
C LEU A 371 -16.10 2.99 8.37
N GLN A 372 -17.36 2.67 8.64
CA GLN A 372 -17.74 1.73 9.71
C GLN A 372 -17.22 0.31 9.42
N ARG A 373 -17.31 -0.18 8.17
CA ARG A 373 -16.77 -1.48 7.77
C ARG A 373 -15.26 -1.54 7.97
N MET A 374 -14.55 -0.48 7.59
CA MET A 374 -13.09 -0.38 7.83
C MET A 374 -12.78 -0.45 9.34
N ASP A 375 -13.53 0.26 10.16
CA ASP A 375 -13.35 0.28 11.63
C ASP A 375 -13.61 -1.12 12.25
N VAL A 376 -14.62 -1.82 11.78
CA VAL A 376 -14.93 -3.20 12.21
C VAL A 376 -13.78 -4.15 11.88
N LEU A 377 -13.26 -4.10 10.66
CA LEU A 377 -12.12 -4.93 10.23
C LEU A 377 -10.85 -4.64 11.03
N ALA A 378 -10.56 -3.36 11.28
CA ALA A 378 -9.38 -2.95 12.05
C ALA A 378 -9.48 -3.40 13.52
N LYS A 379 -10.64 -3.27 14.15
CA LYS A 379 -10.88 -3.77 15.51
C LYS A 379 -10.71 -5.28 15.59
N LYS A 380 -11.29 -6.00 14.64
CA LYS A 380 -11.14 -7.46 14.57
C LYS A 380 -9.68 -7.88 14.41
N ALA A 381 -8.93 -7.20 13.55
CA ALA A 381 -7.51 -7.44 13.37
C ALA A 381 -6.72 -7.21 14.67
N LEU A 382 -7.02 -6.13 15.40
CA LEU A 382 -6.41 -5.83 16.69
C LEU A 382 -6.71 -6.91 17.74
N GLU A 383 -7.97 -7.31 17.85
CA GLU A 383 -8.45 -8.36 18.78
C GLU A 383 -7.81 -9.72 18.54
N THR A 384 -7.66 -10.10 17.27
CA THR A 384 -7.09 -11.40 16.87
C THR A 384 -5.56 -11.41 16.79
N GLY A 385 -4.91 -10.25 16.96
CA GLY A 385 -3.47 -10.10 16.81
C GLY A 385 -2.98 -10.15 15.36
N VAL A 386 -3.88 -10.11 14.38
CA VAL A 386 -3.57 -10.14 12.94
C VAL A 386 -3.20 -8.73 12.46
N ARG A 387 -2.24 -8.65 11.54
CA ARG A 387 -1.89 -7.40 10.86
C ARG A 387 -2.71 -7.27 9.59
N LEU A 388 -3.32 -6.10 9.40
CA LEU A 388 -4.19 -5.81 8.27
C LEU A 388 -3.43 -4.98 7.22
N MET A 389 -3.33 -5.47 6.00
CA MET A 389 -2.71 -4.79 4.87
C MET A 389 -3.78 -4.20 3.97
N ILE A 390 -3.73 -2.90 3.77
CA ILE A 390 -4.58 -2.20 2.81
C ILE A 390 -3.84 -2.21 1.48
N ASP A 391 -4.38 -2.94 0.50
CA ASP A 391 -3.80 -3.08 -0.82
C ASP A 391 -3.88 -1.76 -1.60
N ALA A 392 -2.83 -1.46 -2.38
CA ALA A 392 -2.85 -0.37 -3.33
C ALA A 392 -3.66 -0.74 -4.58
N GLU A 393 -4.37 0.25 -5.10
CA GLU A 393 -5.17 0.12 -6.30
C GLU A 393 -4.72 1.15 -7.37
N GLN A 394 -5.57 1.49 -8.34
CA GLN A 394 -5.21 2.42 -9.41
C GLN A 394 -4.90 3.83 -8.85
N THR A 395 -4.07 4.58 -9.58
CA THR A 395 -3.57 5.90 -9.13
C THR A 395 -4.68 6.91 -8.85
N TYR A 396 -5.83 6.79 -9.49
CA TYR A 396 -6.97 7.68 -9.28
C TYR A 396 -7.77 7.40 -8.00
N PHE A 397 -7.61 6.21 -7.39
CA PHE A 397 -8.16 5.89 -6.06
C PHE A 397 -7.11 6.02 -4.97
N GLN A 398 -5.84 5.83 -5.31
CA GLN A 398 -4.76 5.63 -4.35
C GLN A 398 -4.59 6.77 -3.34
N PRO A 399 -4.73 8.05 -3.69
CA PRO A 399 -4.63 9.13 -2.70
C PRO A 399 -5.64 8.99 -1.57
N ALA A 400 -6.90 8.67 -1.87
CA ALA A 400 -7.93 8.42 -0.88
C ALA A 400 -7.66 7.15 -0.07
N ILE A 401 -7.26 6.06 -0.74
CA ILE A 401 -6.92 4.79 -0.09
C ILE A 401 -5.78 4.99 0.91
N SER A 402 -4.70 5.65 0.50
CA SER A 402 -3.56 5.94 1.37
C SER A 402 -3.98 6.82 2.55
N ARG A 403 -4.78 7.85 2.31
CA ARG A 403 -5.26 8.72 3.37
C ARG A 403 -6.11 7.98 4.40
N LEU A 404 -7.05 7.16 3.96
CA LEU A 404 -7.87 6.34 4.86
C LEU A 404 -7.04 5.30 5.61
N ALA A 405 -6.03 4.71 4.96
CA ALA A 405 -5.08 3.81 5.60
C ALA A 405 -4.29 4.52 6.72
N LEU A 406 -3.85 5.76 6.50
CA LEU A 406 -3.17 6.57 7.53
C LEU A 406 -4.08 6.91 8.70
N GLU A 407 -5.35 7.25 8.45
CA GLU A 407 -6.34 7.45 9.54
C GLU A 407 -6.52 6.18 10.38
N MET A 408 -6.54 5.02 9.73
CA MET A 408 -6.57 3.74 10.45
C MET A 408 -5.28 3.52 11.25
N GLN A 409 -4.11 3.84 10.70
CA GLN A 409 -2.83 3.74 11.43
C GLN A 409 -2.82 4.68 12.63
N ARG A 410 -3.19 5.94 12.47
CA ARG A 410 -3.30 6.91 13.56
C ARG A 410 -4.18 6.39 14.71
N LYS A 411 -5.29 5.74 14.38
CA LYS A 411 -6.25 5.24 15.37
C LYS A 411 -5.84 3.93 16.02
N PHE A 412 -5.22 3.01 15.27
CA PHE A 412 -5.02 1.62 15.70
C PHE A 412 -3.56 1.23 15.88
N ASN A 413 -2.59 2.00 15.36
CA ASN A 413 -1.17 1.71 15.49
C ASN A 413 -0.53 2.46 16.68
N THR A 414 -1.23 2.54 17.81
CA THR A 414 -0.75 3.28 19.00
C THR A 414 0.27 2.48 19.81
N GLU A 415 0.10 1.18 19.94
CA GLU A 415 0.97 0.29 20.72
C GLU A 415 1.88 -0.56 19.84
N ARG A 416 1.37 -0.96 18.66
CA ARG A 416 2.07 -1.81 17.69
C ARG A 416 1.57 -1.54 16.28
N PRO A 417 2.37 -1.86 15.23
CA PRO A 417 1.89 -1.72 13.85
C PRO A 417 0.92 -2.85 13.50
N THR A 418 -0.37 -2.55 13.54
CA THR A 418 -1.46 -3.47 13.15
C THR A 418 -1.92 -3.22 11.74
N ILE A 419 -2.01 -1.95 11.32
CA ILE A 419 -2.47 -1.53 10.00
C ILE A 419 -1.27 -1.15 9.14
N PHE A 420 -1.23 -1.62 7.90
CA PHE A 420 -0.18 -1.36 6.91
C PHE A 420 -0.78 -0.72 5.67
N ASN A 421 -0.22 0.42 5.23
CA ASN A 421 -0.50 1.00 3.93
C ASN A 421 0.42 0.41 2.85
N THR A 422 -0.02 0.35 1.60
CA THR A 422 0.78 -0.17 0.47
C THR A 422 1.24 0.97 -0.43
N TYR A 423 2.56 1.03 -0.68
CA TYR A 423 3.21 2.03 -1.52
C TYR A 423 3.70 1.40 -2.83
N GLN A 424 3.33 2.00 -3.95
CA GLN A 424 3.64 1.54 -5.30
C GLN A 424 4.92 2.23 -5.80
N CYS A 425 6.08 1.58 -5.62
CA CYS A 425 7.39 2.18 -5.92
C CYS A 425 7.71 2.32 -7.42
N TYR A 426 6.82 1.88 -8.32
CA TYR A 426 6.95 2.18 -9.74
C TYR A 426 6.49 3.60 -10.10
N LEU A 427 5.80 4.30 -9.17
CA LEU A 427 5.38 5.70 -9.33
C LEU A 427 6.53 6.66 -9.04
N LYS A 428 6.59 7.76 -9.78
CA LYS A 428 7.56 8.84 -9.60
C LYS A 428 7.46 9.52 -8.23
N GLU A 429 6.24 9.61 -7.67
CA GLU A 429 5.94 10.26 -6.39
C GLU A 429 6.08 9.32 -5.17
N ALA A 430 6.50 8.06 -5.36
CA ALA A 430 6.48 7.08 -4.29
C ALA A 430 7.32 7.48 -3.07
N TYR A 431 8.50 8.05 -3.31
CA TYR A 431 9.38 8.49 -2.23
C TYR A 431 8.81 9.66 -1.43
N ASP A 432 8.24 10.66 -2.11
CA ASP A 432 7.64 11.82 -1.47
C ASP A 432 6.42 11.42 -0.61
N ASN A 433 5.63 10.43 -1.10
CA ASN A 433 4.53 9.87 -0.32
C ASN A 433 5.02 9.15 0.93
N VAL A 434 6.03 8.28 0.81
CA VAL A 434 6.59 7.54 1.96
C VAL A 434 7.17 8.50 2.99
N THR A 435 7.96 9.48 2.56
CA THR A 435 8.60 10.43 3.49
C THR A 435 7.59 11.31 4.21
N ALA A 436 6.58 11.84 3.50
CA ALA A 436 5.52 12.63 4.12
C ALA A 436 4.75 11.83 5.19
N ASP A 437 4.41 10.57 4.89
CA ASP A 437 3.64 9.73 5.80
C ASP A 437 4.47 9.28 7.03
N VAL A 438 5.78 9.05 6.85
CA VAL A 438 6.70 8.78 7.97
C VAL A 438 6.84 10.03 8.86
N GLU A 439 7.02 11.23 8.28
CA GLU A 439 7.10 12.47 9.06
C GLU A 439 5.80 12.73 9.84
N LEU A 440 4.64 12.47 9.24
CA LEU A 440 3.36 12.54 9.93
C LEU A 440 3.31 11.58 11.13
N SER A 441 3.76 10.34 10.95
CA SER A 441 3.81 9.35 12.04
C SER A 441 4.75 9.76 13.17
N ARG A 442 5.86 10.44 12.82
CA ARG A 442 6.80 11.00 13.80
C ARG A 442 6.16 12.10 14.63
N ARG A 443 5.49 13.03 13.97
CA ARG A 443 4.84 14.19 14.61
C ARG A 443 3.75 13.76 15.57
N GLU A 444 2.96 12.75 15.17
CA GLU A 444 1.80 12.29 15.93
C GLU A 444 2.08 11.07 16.81
N ASP A 445 3.31 10.56 16.79
CA ASP A 445 3.85 9.49 17.66
C ASP A 445 3.13 8.13 17.58
N TRP A 446 2.68 7.70 16.38
CA TRP A 446 2.13 6.37 16.14
C TRP A 446 3.07 5.47 15.33
N TYR A 447 2.80 4.14 15.31
CA TYR A 447 3.63 3.17 14.59
C TYR A 447 3.33 3.18 13.10
N PHE A 448 4.32 3.51 12.28
CA PHE A 448 4.23 3.46 10.83
C PHE A 448 4.27 2.02 10.31
N GLY A 449 3.27 1.62 9.52
CA GLY A 449 3.20 0.30 8.87
C GLY A 449 3.17 0.44 7.35
N ALA A 450 4.17 -0.10 6.65
CA ALA A 450 4.26 -0.03 5.20
C ALA A 450 4.44 -1.38 4.53
N LYS A 451 3.79 -1.58 3.39
CA LYS A 451 4.09 -2.62 2.42
C LYS A 451 4.61 -1.95 1.15
N LEU A 452 5.85 -2.26 0.77
CA LEU A 452 6.44 -1.78 -0.47
C LEU A 452 6.23 -2.79 -1.58
N VAL A 453 5.61 -2.35 -2.67
CA VAL A 453 5.42 -3.13 -3.90
C VAL A 453 5.99 -2.37 -5.08
N ARG A 454 6.26 -3.03 -6.21
CA ARG A 454 6.54 -2.29 -7.44
C ARG A 454 5.27 -1.68 -8.01
N GLY A 455 4.22 -2.43 -8.14
CA GLY A 455 2.91 -2.04 -8.62
C GLY A 455 2.39 -3.01 -9.68
N ALA A 456 1.08 -3.10 -9.81
CA ALA A 456 0.43 -4.11 -10.64
C ALA A 456 -0.27 -3.53 -11.88
N TYR A 457 -0.33 -2.20 -12.01
CA TYR A 457 -1.18 -1.53 -13.01
C TYR A 457 -0.37 -0.75 -14.07
N MET A 458 0.92 -1.02 -14.21
CA MET A 458 1.85 -0.22 -15.03
C MET A 458 1.38 -0.01 -16.47
N HIS A 459 0.92 -1.06 -17.13
CA HIS A 459 0.45 -0.96 -18.52
C HIS A 459 -0.79 -0.08 -18.61
N GLN A 460 -1.74 -0.30 -17.73
CA GLN A 460 -3.01 0.43 -17.65
C GLN A 460 -2.78 1.92 -17.37
N GLU A 461 -1.90 2.26 -16.41
CA GLU A 461 -1.57 3.64 -16.06
C GLU A 461 -0.89 4.38 -17.22
N ARG A 462 0.00 3.72 -17.96
CA ARG A 462 0.65 4.29 -19.14
C ARG A 462 -0.31 4.51 -20.30
N SER A 463 -1.15 3.53 -20.60
CA SER A 463 -2.17 3.67 -21.64
C SER A 463 -3.10 4.84 -21.33
N ARG A 464 -3.55 4.92 -20.10
CA ARG A 464 -4.41 6.00 -19.62
C ARG A 464 -3.72 7.37 -19.73
N ALA A 465 -2.45 7.48 -19.30
CA ALA A 465 -1.70 8.73 -19.42
C ALA A 465 -1.58 9.20 -20.88
N ALA A 466 -1.35 8.26 -21.80
CA ALA A 466 -1.27 8.54 -23.23
C ALA A 466 -2.62 8.95 -23.83
N GLU A 467 -3.71 8.28 -23.47
CA GLU A 467 -5.07 8.54 -23.97
C GLU A 467 -5.59 9.91 -23.51
N VAL A 468 -5.33 10.25 -22.26
CA VAL A 468 -5.87 11.45 -21.63
C VAL A 468 -4.93 12.64 -21.77
N GLY A 469 -3.65 12.41 -22.09
CA GLY A 469 -2.66 13.46 -22.36
C GLY A 469 -2.03 14.07 -21.12
N TYR A 470 -1.90 13.32 -20.01
CA TYR A 470 -1.11 13.73 -18.85
C TYR A 470 0.25 13.01 -18.79
N GLU A 471 1.14 13.50 -17.94
CA GLU A 471 2.47 12.91 -17.78
C GLU A 471 2.38 11.47 -17.24
N ASP A 472 3.10 10.54 -17.88
CA ASP A 472 3.21 9.15 -17.40
C ASP A 472 3.67 9.11 -15.93
N PRO A 473 2.85 8.63 -14.98
CA PRO A 473 3.20 8.61 -13.57
C PRO A 473 4.24 7.55 -13.22
N ILE A 474 4.55 6.63 -14.14
CA ILE A 474 5.43 5.50 -13.92
C ILE A 474 6.90 5.91 -14.17
N ASN A 475 7.82 5.37 -13.39
CA ASN A 475 9.24 5.53 -13.64
C ASN A 475 9.62 5.03 -15.06
N SER A 476 10.48 5.78 -15.74
CA SER A 476 10.74 5.57 -17.16
C SER A 476 11.39 4.22 -17.47
N THR A 477 12.15 3.62 -16.54
CA THR A 477 12.82 2.34 -16.73
C THR A 477 12.65 1.40 -15.53
N TYR A 478 12.98 0.13 -15.77
CA TYR A 478 12.99 -0.89 -14.72
C TYR A 478 14.02 -0.56 -13.62
N GLU A 479 15.20 -0.06 -14.02
CA GLU A 479 16.27 0.33 -13.12
C GLU A 479 15.84 1.48 -12.21
N LYS A 480 15.21 2.52 -12.76
CA LYS A 480 14.65 3.63 -11.98
C LYS A 480 13.57 3.19 -11.01
N THR A 481 12.76 2.20 -11.38
CA THR A 481 11.80 1.59 -10.45
C THR A 481 12.52 0.86 -9.30
N ASN A 482 13.62 0.16 -9.59
CA ASN A 482 14.41 -0.49 -8.55
C ASN A 482 15.10 0.54 -7.63
N GLU A 483 15.65 1.61 -8.18
CA GLU A 483 16.23 2.73 -7.42
C GLU A 483 15.19 3.37 -6.50
N MET A 484 14.01 3.68 -7.03
CA MET A 484 12.89 4.22 -6.25
C MET A 484 12.49 3.27 -5.10
N TYR A 485 12.36 1.97 -5.40
CA TYR A 485 12.03 0.97 -4.38
C TYR A 485 13.09 0.92 -3.28
N HIS A 486 14.37 0.89 -3.66
CA HIS A 486 15.47 0.86 -2.70
C HIS A 486 15.55 2.16 -1.88
N ARG A 487 15.30 3.31 -2.50
CA ARG A 487 15.29 4.61 -1.81
C ARG A 487 14.16 4.68 -0.77
N CYS A 488 12.94 4.26 -1.11
CA CYS A 488 11.82 4.19 -0.16
C CYS A 488 12.12 3.21 0.99
N LEU A 489 12.67 2.05 0.65
CA LEU A 489 13.01 1.03 1.63
C LEU A 489 14.10 1.51 2.60
N ASP A 490 15.16 2.12 2.09
CA ASP A 490 16.27 2.62 2.89
C ASP A 490 15.81 3.67 3.91
N TYR A 491 14.98 4.61 3.47
CA TYR A 491 14.38 5.61 4.35
C TYR A 491 13.59 4.99 5.51
N ILE A 492 12.76 3.97 5.24
CA ILE A 492 12.00 3.28 6.29
C ILE A 492 12.93 2.46 7.21
N LEU A 493 13.98 1.82 6.67
CA LEU A 493 14.95 1.08 7.49
C LEU A 493 15.72 2.01 8.44
N GLU A 494 16.09 3.21 7.98
CA GLU A 494 16.68 4.23 8.83
C GLU A 494 15.71 4.68 9.94
N GLU A 495 14.42 4.86 9.61
CA GLU A 495 13.39 5.16 10.60
C GLU A 495 13.25 4.04 11.66
N ILE A 496 13.25 2.78 11.23
CA ILE A 496 13.24 1.62 12.12
C ILE A 496 14.43 1.68 13.09
N LYS A 497 15.61 2.05 12.58
CA LYS A 497 16.83 2.17 13.40
C LYS A 497 16.76 3.32 14.38
N LEU A 498 16.27 4.48 13.96
CA LEU A 498 16.27 5.72 14.75
C LEU A 498 15.23 5.69 15.86
N ARG A 499 14.00 5.31 15.56
CA ARG A 499 12.87 5.46 16.48
C ARG A 499 12.21 4.15 16.90
N HIS A 500 12.48 3.06 16.21
CA HIS A 500 11.86 1.75 16.45
C HIS A 500 10.31 1.71 16.29
N LYS A 501 9.70 2.76 15.73
CA LYS A 501 8.26 2.90 15.53
C LYS A 501 7.84 2.75 14.06
N ALA A 502 8.57 1.97 13.27
CA ALA A 502 8.20 1.64 11.91
C ALA A 502 8.37 0.15 11.63
N ASN A 503 7.51 -0.39 10.78
CA ASN A 503 7.61 -1.76 10.26
C ASN A 503 7.38 -1.76 8.75
N VAL A 504 8.10 -2.62 8.03
CA VAL A 504 7.99 -2.70 6.58
C VAL A 504 7.89 -4.13 6.08
N MET A 505 6.95 -4.36 5.14
CA MET A 505 6.93 -5.57 4.33
C MET A 505 7.55 -5.30 2.97
N VAL A 506 8.66 -5.98 2.68
CA VAL A 506 9.37 -5.98 1.41
C VAL A 506 8.69 -7.01 0.49
N ALA A 507 7.65 -6.56 -0.23
CA ALA A 507 6.89 -7.41 -1.14
C ALA A 507 7.54 -7.40 -2.53
N SER A 508 8.44 -8.36 -2.76
CA SER A 508 9.24 -8.41 -3.99
C SER A 508 9.68 -9.81 -4.36
N HIS A 509 9.68 -10.10 -5.67
CA HIS A 509 10.27 -11.29 -6.29
C HIS A 509 11.70 -11.06 -6.78
N ASN A 510 12.22 -9.84 -6.65
CA ASN A 510 13.56 -9.49 -7.09
C ASN A 510 14.60 -9.89 -6.05
N GLU A 511 15.47 -10.83 -6.40
CA GLU A 511 16.54 -11.34 -5.53
C GLU A 511 17.53 -10.22 -5.12
N ASP A 512 17.82 -9.28 -6.02
CA ASP A 512 18.74 -8.18 -5.73
C ASP A 512 18.15 -7.23 -4.67
N THR A 513 16.83 -6.99 -4.72
CA THR A 513 16.12 -6.24 -3.67
C THR A 513 16.17 -6.96 -2.32
N VAL A 514 15.99 -8.28 -2.31
CA VAL A 514 16.10 -9.07 -1.07
C VAL A 514 17.51 -8.99 -0.51
N LYS A 515 18.54 -9.18 -1.33
CA LYS A 515 19.95 -9.04 -0.94
C LYS A 515 20.29 -7.63 -0.44
N PHE A 516 19.77 -6.61 -1.11
CA PHE A 516 19.90 -5.22 -0.67
C PHE A 516 19.32 -5.05 0.74
N THR A 517 18.11 -5.56 0.97
CA THR A 517 17.44 -5.48 2.28
C THR A 517 18.26 -6.16 3.37
N LEU A 518 18.73 -7.39 3.14
CA LEU A 518 19.54 -8.14 4.08
C LEU A 518 20.84 -7.42 4.44
N ARG A 519 21.52 -6.84 3.44
CA ARG A 519 22.72 -6.05 3.64
C ARG A 519 22.42 -4.81 4.48
N ARG A 520 21.39 -4.03 4.16
CA ARG A 520 21.03 -2.82 4.91
C ARG A 520 20.58 -3.11 6.32
N MET A 521 19.81 -4.20 6.54
CA MET A 521 19.46 -4.65 7.90
C MET A 521 20.72 -4.93 8.74
N ASN A 522 21.71 -5.62 8.14
CA ASN A 522 22.97 -5.90 8.82
C ASN A 522 23.78 -4.62 9.10
N GLU A 523 23.91 -3.70 8.13
CA GLU A 523 24.58 -2.41 8.28
C GLU A 523 23.97 -1.55 9.40
N LEU A 524 22.64 -1.53 9.48
CA LEU A 524 21.88 -0.77 10.48
C LEU A 524 21.74 -1.52 11.82
N GLY A 525 22.14 -2.79 11.88
CA GLY A 525 22.01 -3.63 13.08
C GLY A 525 20.56 -3.98 13.43
N ILE A 526 19.67 -4.09 12.41
CA ILE A 526 18.28 -4.53 12.58
C ILE A 526 18.25 -6.05 12.56
N HIS A 527 17.94 -6.66 13.69
CA HIS A 527 17.94 -8.11 13.80
C HIS A 527 16.60 -8.72 13.33
N PRO A 528 16.61 -9.87 12.64
CA PRO A 528 15.35 -10.52 12.19
C PRO A 528 14.34 -10.79 13.32
N SER A 529 14.82 -11.15 14.51
CA SER A 529 13.97 -11.38 15.69
C SER A 529 13.22 -10.15 16.22
N GLU A 530 13.55 -8.95 15.73
CA GLU A 530 12.80 -7.73 16.08
C GLU A 530 11.44 -7.67 15.41
N ASN A 531 11.19 -8.52 14.41
CA ASN A 531 9.93 -8.58 13.65
C ASN A 531 9.48 -7.21 13.11
N LYS A 532 10.44 -6.44 12.56
CA LYS A 532 10.16 -5.12 11.98
C LYS A 532 10.26 -5.07 10.46
N VAL A 533 11.02 -5.99 9.87
CA VAL A 533 11.22 -6.14 8.44
C VAL A 533 10.71 -7.51 8.01
N TYR A 534 9.67 -7.51 7.21
CA TYR A 534 9.02 -8.72 6.69
C TYR A 534 9.32 -8.88 5.20
N PHE A 535 9.40 -10.12 4.73
CA PHE A 535 9.55 -10.42 3.30
C PHE A 535 8.28 -11.06 2.77
N GLY A 536 7.80 -10.62 1.61
CA GLY A 536 6.56 -11.11 1.01
C GLY A 536 6.75 -11.55 -0.44
N GLN A 537 6.32 -12.76 -0.80
CA GLN A 537 6.27 -13.26 -2.17
C GLN A 537 4.91 -13.92 -2.45
N LEU A 538 4.50 -13.92 -3.72
CA LEU A 538 3.26 -14.58 -4.13
C LEU A 538 3.37 -16.10 -4.01
N LEU A 539 2.24 -16.76 -3.69
CA LEU A 539 2.15 -18.22 -3.67
C LEU A 539 2.48 -18.78 -5.05
N GLY A 540 3.27 -19.85 -5.07
CA GLY A 540 3.65 -20.55 -6.30
C GLY A 540 4.76 -19.88 -7.11
N MET A 541 5.40 -18.83 -6.57
CA MET A 541 6.50 -18.09 -7.19
C MET A 541 7.61 -17.82 -6.16
N CYS A 542 8.86 -17.77 -6.62
CA CYS A 542 10.03 -17.41 -5.78
C CYS A 542 10.22 -18.27 -4.53
N ASP A 543 9.91 -19.55 -4.61
CA ASP A 543 10.09 -20.50 -3.51
C ASP A 543 11.56 -20.58 -3.03
N PRO A 544 12.60 -20.51 -3.91
CA PRO A 544 13.99 -20.47 -3.46
C PRO A 544 14.30 -19.30 -2.53
N ILE A 545 13.69 -18.14 -2.74
CA ILE A 545 13.87 -16.97 -1.87
C ILE A 545 13.10 -17.17 -0.54
N SER A 546 11.81 -17.50 -0.64
CA SER A 546 10.93 -17.58 0.53
C SER A 546 11.40 -18.63 1.55
N PHE A 547 11.66 -19.86 1.09
CA PHE A 547 12.01 -20.94 2.00
C PHE A 547 13.45 -20.84 2.53
N SER A 548 14.39 -20.29 1.74
CA SER A 548 15.75 -20.00 2.26
C SER A 548 15.74 -18.91 3.32
N LEU A 549 14.92 -17.85 3.17
CA LEU A 549 14.75 -16.83 4.20
C LEU A 549 14.10 -17.39 5.47
N GLY A 550 13.04 -18.21 5.30
CA GLY A 550 12.35 -18.83 6.44
C GLY A 550 13.27 -19.72 7.28
N GLN A 551 14.11 -20.53 6.63
CA GLN A 551 15.08 -21.38 7.31
C GLN A 551 16.19 -20.57 8.00
N ALA A 552 16.57 -19.43 7.44
CA ALA A 552 17.53 -18.52 8.05
C ALA A 552 16.91 -17.68 9.19
N GLY A 553 15.64 -17.91 9.55
CA GLY A 553 14.96 -17.23 10.66
C GLY A 553 14.50 -15.82 10.36
N TYR A 554 14.38 -15.44 9.08
CA TYR A 554 13.82 -14.15 8.70
C TYR A 554 12.28 -14.24 8.63
N PRO A 555 11.55 -13.18 9.07
CA PRO A 555 10.10 -13.10 8.94
C PRO A 555 9.70 -13.03 7.46
N VAL A 556 9.29 -14.16 6.88
CA VAL A 556 8.92 -14.27 5.47
C VAL A 556 7.53 -14.86 5.33
N TYR A 557 6.78 -14.38 4.34
CA TYR A 557 5.37 -14.69 4.14
C TYR A 557 5.08 -14.97 2.68
N LYS A 558 4.21 -15.95 2.44
CA LYS A 558 3.54 -16.12 1.15
C LYS A 558 2.22 -15.37 1.13
N TYR A 559 1.99 -14.58 0.08
CA TYR A 559 0.67 -14.03 -0.22
C TYR A 559 -0.19 -15.16 -0.78
N VAL A 560 -1.21 -15.56 -0.03
CA VAL A 560 -1.98 -16.79 -0.23
C VAL A 560 -3.39 -16.44 -0.69
N PRO A 561 -3.63 -16.40 -2.02
CA PRO A 561 -4.96 -16.20 -2.56
C PRO A 561 -5.80 -17.47 -2.42
N TYR A 562 -7.09 -17.29 -2.18
CA TYR A 562 -8.07 -18.37 -2.20
C TYR A 562 -9.42 -17.89 -2.72
N GLY A 563 -10.27 -18.82 -3.13
CA GLY A 563 -11.60 -18.60 -3.67
C GLY A 563 -11.99 -19.66 -4.70
N PRO A 564 -13.27 -19.73 -5.10
CA PRO A 564 -13.77 -20.67 -6.09
C PRO A 564 -13.06 -20.53 -7.44
N VAL A 565 -12.83 -21.66 -8.14
CA VAL A 565 -12.04 -21.70 -9.39
C VAL A 565 -12.51 -20.66 -10.41
N ASN A 566 -13.83 -20.53 -10.59
CA ASN A 566 -14.38 -19.63 -11.61
C ASN A 566 -14.20 -18.15 -11.28
N GLU A 567 -14.19 -17.82 -10.00
CA GLU A 567 -14.13 -16.45 -9.50
C GLU A 567 -12.70 -15.93 -9.38
N VAL A 568 -11.70 -16.83 -9.42
CA VAL A 568 -10.27 -16.46 -9.37
C VAL A 568 -9.58 -16.50 -10.75
N LEU A 569 -10.31 -16.72 -11.82
CA LEU A 569 -9.74 -16.77 -13.18
C LEU A 569 -9.02 -15.46 -13.58
N PRO A 570 -9.56 -14.27 -13.30
CA PRO A 570 -8.86 -13.02 -13.60
C PRO A 570 -7.54 -12.91 -12.83
N TYR A 571 -7.51 -13.34 -11.58
CA TYR A 571 -6.29 -13.44 -10.78
C TYR A 571 -5.25 -14.34 -11.46
N LEU A 572 -5.65 -15.53 -11.93
CA LEU A 572 -4.75 -16.48 -12.59
C LEU A 572 -4.22 -15.96 -13.92
N SER A 573 -5.04 -15.24 -14.68
CA SER A 573 -4.64 -14.57 -15.93
C SER A 573 -3.47 -13.61 -15.68
N ARG A 574 -3.57 -12.78 -14.65
CA ARG A 574 -2.48 -11.85 -14.31
C ARG A 574 -1.21 -12.58 -13.86
N ARG A 575 -1.33 -13.69 -13.12
CA ARG A 575 -0.16 -14.51 -12.75
C ARG A 575 0.55 -15.07 -13.98
N ALA A 576 -0.21 -15.47 -14.99
CA ALA A 576 0.38 -15.93 -16.26
C ALA A 576 1.14 -14.80 -16.97
N GLN A 577 0.56 -13.59 -17.02
CA GLN A 577 1.20 -12.41 -17.62
C GLN A 577 2.46 -11.97 -16.86
N GLU A 578 2.42 -11.93 -15.53
CA GLU A 578 3.58 -11.58 -14.70
C GLU A 578 4.73 -12.58 -14.86
N ASN A 579 4.44 -13.87 -14.92
CA ASN A 579 5.46 -14.89 -15.15
C ASN A 579 6.11 -14.77 -16.53
N ARG A 580 5.40 -14.29 -17.53
CA ARG A 580 5.99 -13.90 -18.82
C ARG A 580 6.94 -12.71 -18.67
N GLY A 581 6.54 -11.66 -17.94
CA GLY A 581 7.34 -10.43 -17.77
C GLY A 581 8.63 -10.62 -16.97
N ILE A 582 8.69 -11.60 -16.06
CA ILE A 582 9.83 -11.86 -15.15
C ILE A 582 10.73 -12.99 -15.70
N MET A 583 10.96 -13.02 -17.00
CA MET A 583 11.62 -14.13 -17.71
C MET A 583 12.92 -14.65 -17.05
N LYS A 584 13.82 -13.77 -16.58
CA LYS A 584 15.11 -14.18 -15.99
C LYS A 584 14.95 -14.93 -14.66
N GLY A 585 14.10 -14.43 -13.77
CA GLY A 585 13.83 -15.07 -12.48
C GLY A 585 13.13 -16.42 -12.62
N VAL A 586 12.11 -16.49 -13.48
CA VAL A 586 11.36 -17.71 -13.76
C VAL A 586 12.23 -18.79 -14.42
N GLN A 587 13.12 -18.43 -15.35
CA GLN A 587 14.05 -19.37 -15.96
C GLN A 587 14.97 -20.01 -14.93
N ARG A 588 15.50 -19.20 -14.00
CA ARG A 588 16.37 -19.70 -12.93
C ARG A 588 15.59 -20.61 -11.98
N GLU A 589 14.40 -20.21 -11.55
CA GLU A 589 13.56 -21.06 -10.69
C GLU A 589 13.23 -22.39 -11.36
N ARG A 590 12.90 -22.38 -12.64
CA ARG A 590 12.69 -23.62 -13.43
C ARG A 590 13.93 -24.52 -13.44
N GLN A 591 15.13 -23.96 -13.57
CA GLN A 591 16.38 -24.73 -13.53
C GLN A 591 16.57 -25.40 -12.15
N LEU A 592 16.30 -24.66 -11.06
CA LEU A 592 16.39 -25.19 -9.70
C LEU A 592 15.33 -26.28 -9.44
N ILE A 593 14.08 -26.08 -9.88
CA ILE A 593 13.01 -27.09 -9.79
C ILE A 593 13.42 -28.37 -10.55
N TRP A 594 13.96 -28.20 -11.77
CA TRP A 594 14.40 -29.33 -12.58
C TRP A 594 15.59 -30.07 -11.95
N ALA A 595 16.53 -29.34 -11.36
CA ALA A 595 17.67 -29.94 -10.64
C ALA A 595 17.18 -30.78 -9.45
N GLU A 596 16.24 -30.25 -8.66
CA GLU A 596 15.66 -30.97 -7.52
C GLU A 596 14.84 -32.20 -7.98
N PHE A 597 14.03 -32.06 -9.03
CA PHE A 597 13.26 -33.17 -9.57
C PHE A 597 14.18 -34.30 -10.06
N LYS A 598 15.25 -33.98 -10.80
CA LYS A 598 16.28 -34.94 -11.22
C LYS A 598 16.95 -35.61 -10.02
N ARG A 599 17.34 -34.84 -9.00
CA ARG A 599 17.93 -35.39 -7.79
C ARG A 599 17.01 -36.43 -7.15
N ARG A 600 15.71 -36.12 -6.99
CA ARG A 600 14.73 -37.06 -6.42
C ARG A 600 14.55 -38.32 -7.25
N LEU A 601 14.54 -38.17 -8.56
CA LEU A 601 14.47 -39.31 -9.48
C LEU A 601 15.68 -40.22 -9.30
N LEU A 602 16.89 -39.65 -9.27
CA LEU A 602 18.13 -40.42 -9.16
C LEU A 602 18.33 -41.04 -7.77
N THR A 603 17.78 -40.45 -6.72
CA THR A 603 17.88 -40.97 -5.34
C THR A 603 16.72 -41.91 -4.95
N GLY A 604 15.82 -42.26 -5.86
CA GLY A 604 14.66 -43.12 -5.59
C GLY A 604 13.52 -42.42 -4.81
N ASN A 605 13.62 -41.10 -4.57
CA ASN A 605 12.63 -40.31 -3.80
C ASN A 605 11.55 -39.67 -4.67
N LEU A 606 11.14 -40.35 -5.76
CA LEU A 606 10.17 -39.81 -6.73
C LEU A 606 8.80 -39.51 -6.11
N PHE A 607 8.39 -40.29 -5.10
CA PHE A 607 7.12 -40.08 -4.37
C PHE A 607 7.28 -39.27 -3.09
N TYR A 608 8.31 -38.40 -3.03
CA TYR A 608 8.53 -37.57 -1.89
C TYR A 608 7.30 -36.68 -1.62
N SER A 609 6.82 -36.74 -0.37
CA SER A 609 5.83 -35.83 0.20
C SER A 609 6.39 -35.27 1.51
N PRO A 610 6.32 -33.94 1.75
CA PRO A 610 6.83 -33.39 2.98
C PRO A 610 6.00 -33.90 4.16
N SER A 611 6.67 -34.41 5.20
CA SER A 611 6.05 -34.72 6.49
C SER A 611 6.01 -33.44 7.32
N VAL A 612 4.82 -33.05 7.80
CA VAL A 612 4.58 -31.90 8.67
C VAL A 612 4.10 -32.41 10.01
#